data_8081c392800819e221d797b56d7c8a71
#
_entry.id   8081c392800819e221d797b56d7c8a71
#
_cell.length_a   1.000
_cell.length_b   1.000
_cell.length_c   1.000
_cell.angle_alpha   90.00
_cell.angle_beta   90.00
_cell.angle_gamma   90.00
#
_symmetry.space_group_name_H-M   'P 1'
#
loop_
_entity.id
_entity.type
_entity.pdbx_description
1 polymer ?
#
loop_
_entity_poly.entity_id
_entity_poly.type
_entity_poly.pdbx_seq_one_letter_code
_entity_poly.pdbx_strand_id
1 'polypeptide(L)'
;MKRYAYFPGCATESTAKSTKLANSFVFGAIGIDLVEIKDWNCCGATSAHTLSDTMGLALPARPLARAERDWPDLDVVTGCASCYARLKLASHRVRTDREARYTVEKVIGKPYKAEREVYNFLDILSDAGIRDNIEAALLRRFKNLKAACYYGCLNIRPAEITGAGDRENPQAMDEIAALTGAEPIDWGFKTECCGGARQNDAAAGARPLAGRIIENARACGADAIITACPMCQLNLEMRQGEYILRREERRTGKARFPLAAMALSRDPEETIPVLSITELLAVAMGAGGRRLALDAHYVPAGRAMADALKGDAEREAFI
;
A
#
# COMPACT_ATOMS: atom_id res chain seq x y z
N MET A 1 6.85 -14.03 20.33
CA MET A 1 6.31 -13.65 19.00
C MET A 1 5.33 -12.52 19.20
N LYS A 2 5.57 -11.34 18.59
CA LYS A 2 4.66 -10.18 18.68
C LYS A 2 3.40 -10.46 17.85
N ARG A 3 2.23 -10.04 18.34
CA ARG A 3 0.94 -10.33 17.69
C ARG A 3 0.16 -9.05 17.47
N TYR A 4 -0.60 -8.99 16.38
CA TYR A 4 -1.50 -7.89 16.05
C TYR A 4 -2.84 -8.42 15.53
N ALA A 5 -3.94 -7.74 15.84
CA ALA A 5 -5.21 -7.95 15.16
C ALA A 5 -5.11 -7.36 13.74
N TYR A 6 -5.21 -8.20 12.73
CA TYR A 6 -4.98 -7.81 11.34
C TYR A 6 -6.27 -7.48 10.61
N PHE A 7 -6.35 -6.27 10.09
CA PHE A 7 -7.40 -5.84 9.17
C PHE A 7 -6.88 -5.94 7.73
N PRO A 8 -7.28 -6.95 6.93
CA PRO A 8 -6.74 -7.16 5.59
C PRO A 8 -7.18 -6.09 4.60
N GLY A 9 -8.45 -5.67 4.65
CA GLY A 9 -9.04 -4.73 3.69
C GLY A 9 -9.42 -5.38 2.36
N CYS A 10 -10.35 -4.73 1.63
CA CYS A 10 -10.95 -5.30 0.42
C CYS A 10 -9.96 -5.46 -0.76
N ALA A 11 -8.96 -4.58 -0.89
CA ALA A 11 -8.01 -4.64 -2.00
C ALA A 11 -7.13 -5.89 -1.93
N THR A 12 -6.60 -6.23 -0.75
CA THR A 12 -5.76 -7.43 -0.56
C THR A 12 -6.55 -8.73 -0.76
N GLU A 13 -7.85 -8.73 -0.48
CA GLU A 13 -8.72 -9.90 -0.70
C GLU A 13 -9.20 -10.03 -2.17
N SER A 14 -8.98 -9.01 -2.99
CA SER A 14 -9.46 -9.03 -4.38
C SER A 14 -8.36 -8.78 -5.41
N THR A 15 -7.96 -7.53 -5.59
CA THR A 15 -7.09 -7.09 -6.69
C THR A 15 -5.60 -7.14 -6.36
N ALA A 16 -5.21 -7.13 -5.09
CA ALA A 16 -3.82 -7.11 -4.64
C ALA A 16 -3.43 -8.43 -3.92
N LYS A 17 -3.67 -9.56 -4.58
CA LYS A 17 -3.36 -10.90 -4.05
C LYS A 17 -1.87 -11.10 -3.81
N SER A 18 -1.02 -10.57 -4.68
CA SER A 18 0.43 -10.57 -4.54
C SER A 18 0.87 -9.91 -3.23
N THR A 19 0.33 -8.73 -2.95
CA THR A 19 0.55 -8.03 -1.67
C THR A 19 0.09 -8.85 -0.48
N LYS A 20 -1.06 -9.56 -0.56
CA LYS A 20 -1.51 -10.45 0.52
C LYS A 20 -0.50 -11.57 0.81
N LEU A 21 -0.01 -12.22 -0.25
CA LEU A 21 0.98 -13.28 -0.15
C LEU A 21 2.29 -12.77 0.45
N ALA A 22 2.74 -11.59 -0.01
CA ALA A 22 3.93 -10.94 0.51
C ALA A 22 3.80 -10.55 1.98
N ASN A 23 2.65 -9.99 2.38
CA ASN A 23 2.37 -9.66 3.78
C ASN A 23 2.52 -10.89 4.68
N SER A 24 1.84 -11.98 4.34
CA SER A 24 1.90 -13.21 5.13
C SER A 24 3.32 -13.78 5.20
N PHE A 25 4.07 -13.72 4.11
CA PHE A 25 5.45 -14.19 4.04
C PHE A 25 6.39 -13.34 4.92
N VAL A 26 6.37 -12.01 4.73
CA VAL A 26 7.28 -11.09 5.45
C VAL A 26 7.03 -11.12 6.94
N PHE A 27 5.77 -10.93 7.37
CA PHE A 27 5.45 -10.89 8.81
C PHE A 27 5.75 -12.22 9.50
N GLY A 28 5.51 -13.36 8.82
CA GLY A 28 5.92 -14.67 9.31
C GLY A 28 7.44 -14.81 9.44
N ALA A 29 8.20 -14.33 8.45
CA ALA A 29 9.66 -14.40 8.46
C ALA A 29 10.31 -13.56 9.57
N ILE A 30 9.72 -12.40 9.92
CA ILE A 30 10.21 -11.53 11.01
C ILE A 30 9.62 -11.86 12.38
N GLY A 31 8.87 -12.97 12.51
CA GLY A 31 8.35 -13.45 13.79
C GLY A 31 7.14 -12.67 14.32
N ILE A 32 6.33 -12.08 13.44
CA ILE A 32 5.09 -11.39 13.80
C ILE A 32 3.89 -12.22 13.34
N ASP A 33 2.93 -12.45 14.26
CA ASP A 33 1.68 -13.13 13.98
C ASP A 33 0.56 -12.11 13.68
N LEU A 34 0.01 -12.17 12.46
CA LEU A 34 -1.11 -11.36 12.01
C LEU A 34 -2.42 -12.14 12.19
N VAL A 35 -3.13 -11.87 13.27
CA VAL A 35 -4.42 -12.52 13.59
C VAL A 35 -5.55 -11.79 12.87
N GLU A 36 -6.09 -12.38 11.81
CA GLU A 36 -7.15 -11.74 11.02
C GLU A 36 -8.42 -11.49 11.83
N ILE A 37 -8.91 -10.25 11.79
CA ILE A 37 -10.20 -9.86 12.39
C ILE A 37 -11.32 -10.57 11.63
N LYS A 38 -12.08 -11.45 12.32
CA LYS A 38 -13.17 -12.20 11.71
C LYS A 38 -14.38 -11.31 11.40
N ASP A 39 -15.09 -11.66 10.32
CA ASP A 39 -16.31 -10.94 9.89
C ASP A 39 -16.09 -9.42 9.80
N TRP A 40 -14.96 -9.01 9.27
CA TRP A 40 -14.71 -7.61 8.95
C TRP A 40 -15.54 -7.16 7.74
N ASN A 41 -15.71 -5.86 7.58
CA ASN A 41 -16.32 -5.21 6.42
C ASN A 41 -15.36 -4.18 5.82
N CYS A 42 -15.64 -3.72 4.61
CA CYS A 42 -14.87 -2.63 3.99
C CYS A 42 -14.83 -1.40 4.90
N CYS A 43 -13.67 -0.75 4.97
CA CYS A 43 -13.47 0.49 5.75
C CYS A 43 -14.22 1.71 5.20
N GLY A 44 -14.82 1.62 4.00
CA GLY A 44 -15.59 2.70 3.39
C GLY A 44 -14.77 3.87 2.82
N ALA A 45 -13.48 3.69 2.58
CA ALA A 45 -12.57 4.77 2.22
C ALA A 45 -12.91 5.50 0.90
N THR A 46 -13.59 4.84 -0.04
CA THR A 46 -13.83 5.42 -1.37
C THR A 46 -15.05 6.35 -1.41
N SER A 47 -16.13 6.03 -0.70
CA SER A 47 -17.39 6.78 -0.86
C SER A 47 -18.19 6.98 0.43
N ALA A 48 -18.02 6.14 1.43
CA ALA A 48 -18.90 6.16 2.61
C ALA A 48 -18.92 7.53 3.33
N HIS A 49 -17.75 8.13 3.50
CA HIS A 49 -17.60 9.43 4.20
C HIS A 49 -18.11 10.63 3.41
N THR A 50 -18.28 10.50 2.09
CA THR A 50 -18.88 11.56 1.26
C THR A 50 -20.40 11.46 1.22
N LEU A 51 -20.93 10.27 1.51
CA LEU A 51 -22.36 10.02 1.54
C LEU A 51 -22.97 10.32 2.93
N SER A 52 -22.23 9.98 4.00
CA SER A 52 -22.68 10.16 5.38
C SER A 52 -21.52 10.11 6.36
N ASP A 53 -21.42 11.11 7.23
CA ASP A 53 -20.44 11.11 8.33
C ASP A 53 -20.60 9.90 9.26
N THR A 54 -21.86 9.52 9.54
CA THR A 54 -22.16 8.33 10.33
C THR A 54 -21.62 7.05 9.69
N MET A 55 -21.84 6.84 8.40
CA MET A 55 -21.26 5.71 7.67
C MET A 55 -19.75 5.77 7.63
N GLY A 56 -19.19 6.97 7.43
CA GLY A 56 -17.74 7.21 7.41
C GLY A 56 -17.04 6.85 8.73
N LEU A 57 -17.77 6.84 9.85
CA LEU A 57 -17.27 6.43 11.16
C LEU A 57 -17.67 4.98 11.54
N ALA A 58 -18.92 4.60 11.29
CA ALA A 58 -19.45 3.30 11.73
C ALA A 58 -18.82 2.11 10.96
N LEU A 59 -18.59 2.26 9.64
CA LEU A 59 -17.96 1.19 8.85
C LEU A 59 -16.55 0.81 9.35
N PRO A 60 -15.61 1.74 9.55
CA PRO A 60 -14.31 1.39 10.09
C PRO A 60 -14.35 1.04 11.59
N ALA A 61 -15.28 1.59 12.37
CA ALA A 61 -15.40 1.29 13.80
C ALA A 61 -15.90 -0.14 14.07
N ARG A 62 -16.73 -0.72 13.20
CA ARG A 62 -17.26 -2.08 13.39
C ARG A 62 -16.15 -3.16 13.48
N PRO A 63 -15.19 -3.26 12.56
CA PRO A 63 -14.08 -4.20 12.71
C PRO A 63 -13.19 -3.89 13.90
N LEU A 64 -12.97 -2.61 14.26
CA LEU A 64 -12.22 -2.25 15.46
C LEU A 64 -12.90 -2.70 16.75
N ALA A 65 -14.22 -2.53 16.86
CA ALA A 65 -14.99 -3.03 17.99
C ALA A 65 -14.95 -4.56 18.10
N ARG A 66 -14.85 -5.27 16.97
CA ARG A 66 -14.65 -6.73 16.96
C ARG A 66 -13.25 -7.10 17.45
N ALA A 67 -12.22 -6.42 16.96
CA ALA A 67 -10.86 -6.66 17.42
C ALA A 67 -10.74 -6.42 18.93
N GLU A 68 -11.27 -5.32 19.43
CA GLU A 68 -11.26 -4.98 20.86
C GLU A 68 -11.99 -6.02 21.72
N ARG A 69 -13.09 -6.61 21.22
CA ARG A 69 -13.83 -7.67 21.91
C ARG A 69 -13.11 -9.01 21.89
N ASP A 70 -12.60 -9.42 20.70
CA ASP A 70 -12.09 -10.77 20.48
C ASP A 70 -10.63 -10.92 20.90
N TRP A 71 -9.88 -9.81 20.86
CA TRP A 71 -8.46 -9.71 21.24
C TRP A 71 -8.17 -8.40 21.99
N PRO A 72 -8.63 -8.26 23.23
CA PRO A 72 -8.55 -7.02 23.99
C PRO A 72 -7.13 -6.51 24.25
N ASP A 73 -6.13 -7.37 24.11
CA ASP A 73 -4.72 -7.04 24.33
C ASP A 73 -3.93 -6.77 23.03
N LEU A 74 -4.57 -6.93 21.85
CA LEU A 74 -3.88 -6.73 20.58
C LEU A 74 -4.22 -5.36 19.97
N ASP A 75 -3.19 -4.64 19.58
CA ASP A 75 -3.33 -3.48 18.71
C ASP A 75 -3.70 -3.93 17.29
N VAL A 76 -4.33 -3.03 16.53
CA VAL A 76 -4.80 -3.32 15.17
C VAL A 76 -3.75 -2.87 14.16
N VAL A 77 -3.52 -3.69 13.13
CA VAL A 77 -2.62 -3.34 12.03
C VAL A 77 -3.28 -3.57 10.67
N THR A 78 -2.94 -2.75 9.69
CA THR A 78 -3.38 -2.90 8.29
C THR A 78 -2.28 -2.52 7.31
N GLY A 79 -2.28 -3.19 6.13
CA GLY A 79 -1.33 -2.91 5.05
C GLY A 79 -1.85 -1.93 3.98
N CYS A 80 -2.95 -1.25 4.24
CA CYS A 80 -3.55 -0.31 3.28
C CYS A 80 -3.68 1.09 3.90
N ALA A 81 -3.02 2.10 3.31
CA ALA A 81 -3.08 3.48 3.78
C ALA A 81 -4.51 4.03 3.85
N SER A 82 -5.36 3.67 2.89
CA SER A 82 -6.76 4.10 2.89
C SER A 82 -7.55 3.49 4.05
N CYS A 83 -7.31 2.20 4.35
CA CYS A 83 -7.91 1.54 5.51
C CYS A 83 -7.35 2.13 6.81
N TYR A 84 -6.02 2.29 6.91
CA TYR A 84 -5.36 2.91 8.05
C TYR A 84 -5.97 4.27 8.42
N ALA A 85 -6.05 5.18 7.45
CA ALA A 85 -6.61 6.51 7.69
C ALA A 85 -8.06 6.45 8.22
N ARG A 86 -8.89 5.54 7.69
CA ARG A 86 -10.29 5.43 8.15
C ARG A 86 -10.40 4.78 9.52
N LEU A 87 -9.66 3.71 9.76
CA LEU A 87 -9.62 3.03 11.06
C LEU A 87 -9.07 3.97 12.15
N LYS A 88 -7.94 4.63 11.88
CA LYS A 88 -7.30 5.57 12.81
C LYS A 88 -8.20 6.76 13.13
N LEU A 89 -8.85 7.36 12.10
CA LEU A 89 -9.79 8.46 12.29
C LEU A 89 -11.00 8.04 13.13
N ALA A 90 -11.59 6.88 12.84
CA ALA A 90 -12.73 6.39 13.60
C ALA A 90 -12.37 6.12 15.07
N SER A 91 -11.21 5.49 15.32
CA SER A 91 -10.68 5.29 16.67
C SER A 91 -10.47 6.62 17.41
N HIS A 92 -9.83 7.60 16.74
CA HIS A 92 -9.61 8.94 17.31
C HIS A 92 -10.95 9.63 17.66
N ARG A 93 -11.91 9.66 16.72
CA ARG A 93 -13.20 10.31 16.93
C ARG A 93 -14.02 9.64 18.05
N VAL A 94 -14.06 8.32 18.12
CA VAL A 94 -14.73 7.60 19.22
C VAL A 94 -14.08 7.87 20.57
N ARG A 95 -12.75 8.05 20.60
CA ARG A 95 -12.00 8.33 21.82
C ARG A 95 -12.22 9.75 22.33
N THR A 96 -12.32 10.73 21.43
CA THR A 96 -12.32 12.18 21.76
C THR A 96 -13.70 12.83 21.74
N ASP A 97 -14.70 12.21 21.10
CA ASP A 97 -16.02 12.78 20.89
C ASP A 97 -17.11 11.82 21.40
N ARG A 98 -17.80 12.19 22.47
CA ARG A 98 -18.86 11.39 23.12
C ARG A 98 -20.07 11.17 22.21
N GLU A 99 -20.44 12.17 21.42
CA GLU A 99 -21.58 12.08 20.50
C GLU A 99 -21.27 11.13 19.34
N ALA A 100 -20.06 11.24 18.76
CA ALA A 100 -19.56 10.31 17.76
C ALA A 100 -19.55 8.87 18.31
N ARG A 101 -19.05 8.67 19.52
CA ARG A 101 -19.08 7.35 20.19
C ARG A 101 -20.48 6.79 20.29
N TYR A 102 -21.42 7.57 20.86
CA TYR A 102 -22.81 7.16 21.03
C TYR A 102 -23.45 6.78 19.69
N THR A 103 -23.26 7.61 18.67
CA THR A 103 -23.78 7.36 17.32
C THR A 103 -23.20 6.08 16.71
N VAL A 104 -21.89 5.89 16.82
CA VAL A 104 -21.21 4.69 16.32
C VAL A 104 -21.74 3.44 17.03
N GLU A 105 -21.75 3.42 18.36
CA GLU A 105 -22.22 2.26 19.15
C GLU A 105 -23.68 1.90 18.85
N LYS A 106 -24.53 2.90 18.66
CA LYS A 106 -25.93 2.71 18.26
C LYS A 106 -26.06 2.05 16.88
N VAL A 107 -25.23 2.50 15.91
CA VAL A 107 -25.29 1.97 14.54
C VAL A 107 -24.71 0.56 14.44
N ILE A 108 -23.56 0.31 15.10
CA ILE A 108 -22.93 -1.02 15.05
C ILE A 108 -23.56 -2.02 16.01
N GLY A 109 -24.45 -1.56 16.92
CA GLY A 109 -25.15 -2.39 17.89
C GLY A 109 -24.22 -3.01 18.95
N LYS A 110 -23.07 -2.41 19.23
CA LYS A 110 -22.05 -2.94 20.14
C LYS A 110 -21.25 -1.80 20.77
N PRO A 111 -20.77 -1.98 22.03
CA PRO A 111 -19.84 -1.03 22.65
C PRO A 111 -18.52 -1.02 21.89
N TYR A 112 -17.91 0.18 21.83
CA TYR A 112 -16.56 0.38 21.29
C TYR A 112 -15.86 1.51 22.03
N LYS A 113 -14.79 1.20 22.74
CA LYS A 113 -14.07 2.18 23.60
C LYS A 113 -12.87 2.82 22.91
N ALA A 114 -12.40 2.22 21.83
CA ALA A 114 -11.19 2.63 21.10
C ALA A 114 -9.91 2.60 21.97
N GLU A 115 -9.77 1.56 22.79
CA GLU A 115 -8.62 1.40 23.71
C GLU A 115 -7.35 0.93 23.00
N ARG A 116 -7.48 0.29 21.82
CA ARG A 116 -6.35 -0.23 21.06
C ARG A 116 -5.87 0.75 20.01
N GLU A 117 -4.55 0.78 19.81
CA GLU A 117 -3.96 1.60 18.77
C GLU A 117 -4.15 0.96 17.39
N VAL A 118 -4.13 1.80 16.36
CA VAL A 118 -4.19 1.39 14.95
C VAL A 118 -2.88 1.80 14.27
N TYR A 119 -2.20 0.82 13.68
CA TYR A 119 -0.94 0.98 12.98
C TYR A 119 -1.08 0.64 11.50
N ASN A 120 -0.26 1.26 10.66
CA ASN A 120 0.00 0.75 9.32
C ASN A 120 1.24 -0.16 9.33
N PHE A 121 1.49 -0.87 8.25
CA PHE A 121 2.65 -1.76 8.17
C PHE A 121 3.98 -1.00 8.25
N LEU A 122 4.06 0.24 7.75
CA LEU A 122 5.28 1.04 7.86
C LEU A 122 5.62 1.35 9.32
N ASP A 123 4.62 1.64 10.16
CA ASP A 123 4.83 1.90 11.59
C ASP A 123 5.51 0.69 12.26
N ILE A 124 5.05 -0.53 11.91
CA ILE A 124 5.60 -1.76 12.46
C ILE A 124 7.00 -2.06 11.90
N LEU A 125 7.16 -1.97 10.58
CA LEU A 125 8.42 -2.28 9.92
C LEU A 125 9.54 -1.27 10.23
N SER A 126 9.18 -0.06 10.68
CA SER A 126 10.13 0.99 11.07
C SER A 126 10.61 0.88 12.52
N ASP A 127 10.00 0.01 13.34
CA ASP A 127 10.45 -0.25 14.71
C ASP A 127 11.88 -0.81 14.70
N ALA A 128 12.77 -0.27 15.53
CA ALA A 128 14.19 -0.62 15.53
C ALA A 128 14.43 -2.12 15.73
N GLY A 129 13.74 -2.75 16.71
CA GLY A 129 13.86 -4.18 16.95
C GLY A 129 13.30 -5.06 15.83
N ILE A 130 12.36 -4.53 15.04
CA ILE A 130 11.83 -5.21 13.87
C ILE A 130 12.78 -5.07 12.68
N ARG A 131 13.49 -3.94 12.54
CA ARG A 131 14.54 -3.77 11.51
C ARG A 131 15.65 -4.82 11.63
N ASP A 132 16.10 -5.12 12.84
CA ASP A 132 17.08 -6.18 13.08
C ASP A 132 16.56 -7.55 12.59
N ASN A 133 15.28 -7.85 12.84
CA ASN A 133 14.65 -9.08 12.36
C ASN A 133 14.52 -9.09 10.82
N ILE A 134 14.23 -7.95 10.20
CA ILE A 134 14.21 -7.81 8.74
C ILE A 134 15.59 -8.13 8.18
N GLU A 135 16.66 -7.49 8.70
CA GLU A 135 18.03 -7.71 8.23
C GLU A 135 18.45 -9.18 8.37
N ALA A 136 18.13 -9.82 9.50
CA ALA A 136 18.41 -11.21 9.73
C ALA A 136 17.67 -12.18 8.80
N ALA A 137 16.48 -11.77 8.31
CA ALA A 137 15.67 -12.57 7.40
C ALA A 137 16.04 -12.38 5.91
N LEU A 138 16.89 -11.41 5.57
CA LEU A 138 17.25 -11.15 4.17
C LEU A 138 18.22 -12.22 3.64
N LEU A 139 17.83 -12.89 2.56
CA LEU A 139 18.61 -13.92 1.87
C LEU A 139 19.21 -13.42 0.54
N ARG A 140 18.68 -12.34 0.00
CA ARG A 140 19.08 -11.77 -1.29
C ARG A 140 19.22 -10.26 -1.16
N ARG A 141 20.01 -9.65 -2.06
CA ARG A 141 20.16 -8.18 -2.13
C ARG A 141 19.94 -7.73 -3.57
N PHE A 142 19.19 -6.68 -3.73
CA PHE A 142 19.10 -6.00 -5.02
C PHE A 142 20.42 -5.29 -5.34
N LYS A 143 20.66 -5.10 -6.64
CA LYS A 143 21.79 -4.36 -7.16
C LYS A 143 21.30 -3.37 -8.19
N ASN A 144 21.62 -2.11 -7.99
CA ASN A 144 21.26 -1.00 -8.89
C ASN A 144 19.73 -0.86 -9.11
N LEU A 145 18.89 -1.29 -8.15
CA LEU A 145 17.44 -1.07 -8.19
C LEU A 145 17.13 0.31 -7.64
N LYS A 146 16.93 1.29 -8.50
CA LYS A 146 16.51 2.64 -8.12
C LYS A 146 15.02 2.65 -7.77
N ALA A 147 14.72 2.86 -6.50
CA ALA A 147 13.38 2.76 -5.95
C ALA A 147 12.79 4.14 -5.64
N ALA A 148 11.70 4.52 -6.32
CA ALA A 148 10.91 5.68 -5.96
C ALA A 148 9.94 5.31 -4.82
N CYS A 149 10.30 5.62 -3.57
CA CYS A 149 9.46 5.35 -2.41
C CYS A 149 8.26 6.30 -2.37
N TYR A 150 7.06 5.75 -2.57
CA TYR A 150 5.81 6.50 -2.66
C TYR A 150 4.89 6.20 -1.47
N TYR A 151 4.82 7.12 -0.54
CA TYR A 151 4.01 7.03 0.68
C TYR A 151 2.52 7.30 0.42
N GLY A 152 2.24 8.13 -0.58
CA GLY A 152 0.91 8.64 -0.82
C GLY A 152 0.43 9.58 0.30
N CYS A 153 -0.84 9.98 0.24
CA CYS A 153 -1.37 11.00 1.16
C CYS A 153 -1.84 10.43 2.51
N LEU A 154 -2.46 9.24 2.53
CA LEU A 154 -3.21 8.75 3.69
C LEU A 154 -2.37 8.03 4.75
N ASN A 155 -1.09 7.73 4.48
CA ASN A 155 -0.16 7.26 5.50
C ASN A 155 0.34 8.39 6.41
N ILE A 156 0.27 9.64 5.93
CA ILE A 156 0.93 10.78 6.56
C ILE A 156 -0.01 11.95 6.90
N ARG A 157 -1.23 11.98 6.35
CA ARG A 157 -2.19 13.08 6.57
C ARG A 157 -3.55 12.55 7.04
N PRO A 158 -4.23 13.26 7.96
CA PRO A 158 -3.73 14.43 8.72
C PRO A 158 -2.73 13.97 9.81
N ALA A 159 -1.63 14.71 9.99
CA ALA A 159 -0.53 14.29 10.85
C ALA A 159 -0.88 14.25 12.35
N GLU A 160 -1.81 15.06 12.79
CA GLU A 160 -2.36 15.04 14.15
C GLU A 160 -3.05 13.70 14.49
N ILE A 161 -3.45 12.93 13.50
CA ILE A 161 -4.07 11.61 13.65
C ILE A 161 -3.06 10.51 13.37
N THR A 162 -2.29 10.64 12.30
CA THR A 162 -1.32 9.61 11.89
C THR A 162 -0.06 9.62 12.75
N GLY A 163 0.30 10.74 13.35
CA GLY A 163 1.55 10.91 14.07
C GLY A 163 2.77 11.03 13.15
N ALA A 164 2.57 11.20 11.84
CA ALA A 164 3.66 11.31 10.89
C ALA A 164 4.55 12.53 11.19
N GLY A 165 5.85 12.31 11.25
CA GLY A 165 6.86 13.35 11.49
C GLY A 165 7.02 14.27 10.28
N ASP A 166 7.97 13.99 9.39
CA ASP A 166 8.11 14.75 8.15
C ASP A 166 7.02 14.36 7.15
N ARG A 167 6.17 15.34 6.79
CA ARG A 167 5.02 15.15 5.91
C ARG A 167 5.35 15.35 4.43
N GLU A 168 6.46 15.99 4.14
CA GLU A 168 6.86 16.31 2.78
C GLU A 168 7.97 15.38 2.28
N ASN A 169 8.88 14.98 3.16
CA ASN A 169 9.95 14.05 2.84
C ASN A 169 10.10 12.93 3.90
N PRO A 170 9.10 12.06 4.07
CA PRO A 170 9.20 10.91 4.97
C PRO A 170 10.30 9.95 4.50
N GLN A 171 11.00 9.29 5.44
CA GLN A 171 12.16 8.43 5.16
C GLN A 171 11.96 6.97 5.55
N ALA A 172 10.94 6.64 6.34
CA ALA A 172 10.76 5.31 6.91
C ALA A 172 10.74 4.17 5.87
N MET A 173 10.06 4.37 4.74
CA MET A 173 10.01 3.37 3.67
C MET A 173 11.31 3.32 2.86
N ASP A 174 11.97 4.47 2.69
CA ASP A 174 13.28 4.57 2.03
C ASP A 174 14.32 3.78 2.81
N GLU A 175 14.37 3.93 4.13
CA GLU A 175 15.27 3.19 5.01
C GLU A 175 15.00 1.68 4.95
N ILE A 176 13.74 1.26 4.96
CA ILE A 176 13.37 -0.16 4.83
C ILE A 176 13.76 -0.70 3.44
N ALA A 177 13.53 0.05 2.38
CA ALA A 177 13.91 -0.35 1.03
C ALA A 177 15.43 -0.49 0.90
N ALA A 178 16.20 0.43 1.50
CA ALA A 178 17.66 0.39 1.50
C ALA A 178 18.22 -0.89 2.16
N LEU A 179 17.58 -1.43 3.19
CA LEU A 179 17.96 -2.71 3.80
C LEU A 179 18.01 -3.85 2.77
N THR A 180 17.14 -3.82 1.75
CA THR A 180 17.10 -4.85 0.72
C THR A 180 18.21 -4.73 -0.33
N GLY A 181 19.02 -3.67 -0.27
CA GLY A 181 20.00 -3.31 -1.29
C GLY A 181 19.44 -2.50 -2.45
N ALA A 182 18.16 -2.14 -2.43
CA ALA A 182 17.60 -1.14 -3.34
C ALA A 182 18.19 0.25 -3.03
N GLU A 183 18.19 1.12 -4.01
CA GLU A 183 18.69 2.50 -3.94
C GLU A 183 17.48 3.46 -3.95
N PRO A 184 16.97 3.90 -2.77
CA PRO A 184 15.92 4.90 -2.74
C PRO A 184 16.39 6.20 -3.41
N ILE A 185 15.60 6.70 -4.34
CA ILE A 185 15.92 7.96 -5.03
C ILE A 185 15.26 9.15 -4.32
N ASP A 186 15.91 10.31 -4.39
CA ASP A 186 15.28 11.56 -4.01
C ASP A 186 14.38 12.06 -5.13
N TRP A 187 13.09 12.30 -4.81
CA TRP A 187 12.08 12.73 -5.77
C TRP A 187 10.92 13.48 -5.12
N GLY A 188 10.29 14.39 -5.86
CA GLY A 188 9.34 15.33 -5.29
C GLY A 188 7.91 14.81 -5.05
N PHE A 189 7.55 13.60 -5.51
CA PHE A 189 6.16 13.11 -5.49
C PHE A 189 5.91 12.02 -4.44
N LYS A 190 6.74 11.91 -3.42
CA LYS A 190 6.61 10.92 -2.32
C LYS A 190 5.23 10.91 -1.67
N THR A 191 4.61 12.08 -1.51
CA THR A 191 3.42 12.30 -0.68
C THR A 191 2.20 12.81 -1.43
N GLU A 192 2.32 12.96 -2.75
CA GLU A 192 1.24 13.40 -3.63
C GLU A 192 0.08 12.38 -3.66
N CYS A 193 -1.12 12.82 -3.98
CA CYS A 193 -2.26 11.92 -4.06
C CYS A 193 -2.32 11.20 -5.41
N CYS A 194 -2.35 9.86 -5.41
CA CYS A 194 -2.55 9.09 -6.64
C CYS A 194 -3.96 9.21 -7.24
N GLY A 195 -4.93 9.74 -6.51
CA GLY A 195 -6.32 9.79 -6.93
C GLY A 195 -7.11 8.49 -6.70
N GLY A 196 -6.56 7.51 -5.97
CA GLY A 196 -7.19 6.20 -5.78
C GLY A 196 -8.57 6.25 -5.11
N ALA A 197 -8.82 7.20 -4.21
CA ALA A 197 -10.14 7.41 -3.61
C ALA A 197 -11.19 7.96 -4.58
N ARG A 198 -10.77 8.48 -5.74
CA ARG A 198 -11.62 9.04 -6.80
C ARG A 198 -11.78 8.11 -8.01
N GLN A 199 -11.52 6.82 -7.86
CA GLN A 199 -11.61 5.85 -8.97
C GLN A 199 -13.01 5.80 -9.60
N ASN A 200 -14.04 6.07 -8.81
CA ASN A 200 -15.44 6.08 -9.27
C ASN A 200 -15.88 7.42 -9.91
N ASP A 201 -15.03 8.43 -9.81
CA ASP A 201 -15.27 9.72 -10.46
C ASP A 201 -14.83 9.61 -11.93
N ALA A 202 -15.78 9.40 -12.78
CA ALA A 202 -15.64 8.83 -14.13
C ALA A 202 -14.68 9.56 -15.06
N ALA A 203 -14.22 10.73 -14.77
CA ALA A 203 -13.58 11.39 -15.90
C ALA A 203 -12.25 12.08 -15.61
N ALA A 204 -12.14 12.96 -14.64
CA ALA A 204 -11.10 13.97 -14.81
C ALA A 204 -10.05 14.02 -13.69
N GLY A 205 -10.37 13.48 -12.51
CA GLY A 205 -9.56 13.78 -11.33
C GLY A 205 -8.40 12.82 -11.06
N ALA A 206 -8.60 11.51 -11.14
CA ALA A 206 -7.57 10.52 -10.74
C ALA A 206 -6.46 10.32 -11.78
N ARG A 207 -6.81 10.36 -13.06
CA ARG A 207 -5.89 10.08 -14.18
C ARG A 207 -4.70 11.04 -14.26
N PRO A 208 -4.90 12.37 -14.23
CA PRO A 208 -3.78 13.31 -14.27
C PRO A 208 -2.85 13.19 -13.07
N LEU A 209 -3.39 12.86 -11.88
CA LEU A 209 -2.62 12.72 -10.66
C LEU A 209 -1.67 11.52 -10.75
N ALA A 210 -2.18 10.34 -11.11
CA ALA A 210 -1.36 9.15 -11.29
C ALA A 210 -0.31 9.35 -12.39
N GLY A 211 -0.69 9.95 -13.53
CA GLY A 211 0.23 10.23 -14.63
C GLY A 211 1.43 11.10 -14.22
N ARG A 212 1.19 12.16 -13.44
CA ARG A 212 2.26 13.04 -12.94
C ARG A 212 3.23 12.31 -12.01
N ILE A 213 2.73 11.42 -11.15
CA ILE A 213 3.56 10.61 -10.25
C ILE A 213 4.47 9.69 -11.07
N ILE A 214 3.89 8.95 -12.04
CA ILE A 214 4.62 8.03 -12.91
C ILE A 214 5.68 8.76 -13.73
N GLU A 215 5.30 9.89 -14.33
CA GLU A 215 6.20 10.72 -15.15
C GLU A 215 7.37 11.25 -14.32
N ASN A 216 7.12 11.72 -13.11
CA ASN A 216 8.18 12.23 -12.23
C ASN A 216 9.11 11.09 -11.77
N ALA A 217 8.58 9.93 -11.38
CA ALA A 217 9.41 8.78 -11.02
C ALA A 217 10.35 8.36 -12.16
N ARG A 218 9.82 8.29 -13.39
CA ARG A 218 10.63 7.99 -14.59
C ARG A 218 11.67 9.08 -14.88
N ALA A 219 11.30 10.35 -14.78
CA ALA A 219 12.22 11.48 -15.01
C ALA A 219 13.38 11.50 -14.00
N CYS A 220 13.13 11.03 -12.77
CA CYS A 220 14.16 10.84 -11.74
C CYS A 220 14.94 9.52 -11.89
N GLY A 221 14.67 8.73 -12.93
CA GLY A 221 15.40 7.50 -13.24
C GLY A 221 15.07 6.32 -12.34
N ALA A 222 13.85 6.25 -11.80
CA ALA A 222 13.41 5.10 -11.02
C ALA A 222 13.19 3.86 -11.89
N ASP A 223 13.63 2.70 -11.41
CA ASP A 223 13.37 1.38 -12.00
C ASP A 223 12.06 0.78 -11.50
N ALA A 224 11.63 1.18 -10.29
CA ALA A 224 10.37 0.76 -9.68
C ALA A 224 9.81 1.84 -8.75
N ILE A 225 8.47 1.86 -8.59
CA ILE A 225 7.79 2.62 -7.54
C ILE A 225 7.46 1.65 -6.40
N ILE A 226 7.85 2.00 -5.17
CA ILE A 226 7.56 1.20 -3.97
C ILE A 226 6.48 1.92 -3.17
N THR A 227 5.42 1.22 -2.77
CA THR A 227 4.31 1.82 -2.02
C THR A 227 3.88 0.98 -0.81
N ALA A 228 3.23 1.60 0.16
CA ALA A 228 2.61 0.94 1.32
C ALA A 228 1.07 0.94 1.24
N CYS A 229 0.51 0.99 0.03
CA CYS A 229 -0.94 1.03 -0.16
C CYS A 229 -1.36 0.27 -1.42
N PRO A 230 -2.10 -0.85 -1.30
CA PRO A 230 -2.56 -1.63 -2.46
C PRO A 230 -3.53 -0.85 -3.37
N MET A 231 -4.25 0.14 -2.84
CA MET A 231 -5.08 1.03 -3.64
C MET A 231 -4.23 1.98 -4.50
N CYS A 232 -3.12 2.47 -3.96
CA CYS A 232 -2.18 3.29 -4.72
C CYS A 232 -1.47 2.46 -5.79
N GLN A 233 -1.00 1.25 -5.43
CA GLN A 233 -0.38 0.30 -6.35
C GLN A 233 -1.30 0.05 -7.55
N LEU A 234 -2.51 -0.41 -7.31
CA LEU A 234 -3.49 -0.69 -8.35
C LEU A 234 -3.76 0.54 -9.23
N ASN A 235 -3.97 1.71 -8.62
CA ASN A 235 -4.30 2.91 -9.37
C ASN A 235 -3.12 3.39 -10.24
N LEU A 236 -1.90 3.34 -9.73
CA LEU A 236 -0.70 3.70 -10.48
C LEU A 236 -0.47 2.72 -11.63
N GLU A 237 -0.60 1.42 -11.43
CA GLU A 237 -0.44 0.41 -12.49
C GLU A 237 -1.50 0.56 -13.60
N MET A 238 -2.77 0.61 -13.25
CA MET A 238 -3.86 0.70 -14.22
C MET A 238 -3.80 1.98 -15.07
N ARG A 239 -3.33 3.08 -14.49
CA ARG A 239 -3.29 4.38 -15.18
C ARG A 239 -2.09 4.56 -16.12
N GLN A 240 -1.08 3.68 -16.07
CA GLN A 240 0.06 3.80 -16.97
C GLN A 240 -0.33 3.63 -18.43
N GLY A 241 -1.04 2.58 -18.78
CA GLY A 241 -1.50 2.37 -20.16
C GLY A 241 -2.40 3.50 -20.68
N GLU A 242 -3.30 4.02 -19.83
CA GLU A 242 -4.13 5.19 -20.19
C GLU A 242 -3.29 6.46 -20.40
N TYR A 243 -2.27 6.65 -19.58
CA TYR A 243 -1.36 7.78 -19.71
C TYR A 243 -0.56 7.71 -21.01
N ILE A 244 0.00 6.54 -21.34
CA ILE A 244 0.74 6.30 -22.57
C ILE A 244 -0.13 6.60 -23.80
N LEU A 245 -1.35 6.06 -23.83
CA LEU A 245 -2.31 6.32 -24.90
C LEU A 245 -2.52 7.82 -25.14
N ARG A 246 -2.82 8.57 -24.09
CA ARG A 246 -3.07 10.01 -24.19
C ARG A 246 -1.84 10.80 -24.61
N ARG A 247 -0.64 10.38 -24.21
CA ARG A 247 0.60 10.97 -24.64
C ARG A 247 0.76 10.77 -26.16
N GLU A 248 0.49 9.57 -26.66
CA GLU A 248 0.52 9.26 -28.08
C GLU A 248 -0.55 10.03 -28.89
N GLU A 249 -1.79 10.08 -28.39
CA GLU A 249 -2.87 10.84 -29.01
C GLU A 249 -2.50 12.33 -29.16
N ARG A 250 -1.92 12.94 -28.13
CA ARG A 250 -1.45 14.33 -28.19
C ARG A 250 -0.35 14.52 -29.21
N ARG A 251 0.56 13.52 -29.36
CA ARG A 251 1.69 13.58 -30.28
C ARG A 251 1.27 13.34 -31.74
N THR A 252 0.33 12.45 -31.98
CA THR A 252 -0.02 11.97 -33.34
C THR A 252 -1.34 12.51 -33.86
N GLY A 253 -2.19 13.08 -32.99
CA GLY A 253 -3.56 13.48 -33.33
C GLY A 253 -4.53 12.32 -33.57
N LYS A 254 -4.11 11.06 -33.36
CA LYS A 254 -4.91 9.88 -33.63
C LYS A 254 -5.43 9.27 -32.34
N ALA A 255 -6.76 9.24 -32.15
CA ALA A 255 -7.40 8.54 -31.04
C ALA A 255 -7.22 7.03 -31.16
N ARG A 256 -6.90 6.36 -30.06
CA ARG A 256 -6.82 4.90 -29.95
C ARG A 256 -7.89 4.35 -29.01
N PHE A 257 -8.31 3.12 -29.24
CA PHE A 257 -9.33 2.46 -28.42
C PHE A 257 -8.82 2.17 -27.00
N PRO A 258 -9.68 2.27 -25.96
CA PRO A 258 -9.31 2.01 -24.56
C PRO A 258 -8.70 0.62 -24.29
N LEU A 259 -9.05 -0.40 -25.08
CA LEU A 259 -8.42 -1.74 -25.00
C LEU A 259 -6.90 -1.71 -25.22
N ALA A 260 -6.40 -0.76 -26.02
CA ALA A 260 -4.95 -0.60 -26.21
C ALA A 260 -4.23 -0.17 -24.92
N ALA A 261 -4.91 0.44 -23.95
CA ALA A 261 -4.33 0.81 -22.67
C ALA A 261 -3.85 -0.41 -21.88
N MET A 262 -4.59 -1.52 -21.91
CA MET A 262 -4.21 -2.76 -21.22
C MET A 262 -2.96 -3.41 -21.86
N ALA A 263 -2.85 -3.37 -23.19
CA ALA A 263 -1.68 -3.87 -23.87
C ALA A 263 -0.43 -3.00 -23.57
N LEU A 264 -0.58 -1.68 -23.58
CA LEU A 264 0.48 -0.73 -23.28
C LEU A 264 0.93 -0.80 -21.82
N SER A 265 0.08 -1.19 -20.89
CA SER A 265 0.48 -1.43 -19.48
C SER A 265 1.44 -2.61 -19.30
N ARG A 266 1.64 -3.41 -20.32
CA ARG A 266 2.57 -4.56 -20.33
C ARG A 266 3.86 -4.31 -21.13
N ASP A 267 4.02 -3.12 -21.67
CA ASP A 267 5.24 -2.73 -22.37
C ASP A 267 6.31 -2.31 -21.36
N PRO A 268 7.38 -3.09 -21.17
CA PRO A 268 8.40 -2.82 -20.17
C PRO A 268 9.24 -1.59 -20.48
N GLU A 269 9.29 -1.12 -21.73
CA GLU A 269 10.04 0.09 -22.11
C GLU A 269 9.23 1.35 -21.78
N GLU A 270 7.91 1.25 -21.76
CA GLU A 270 7.01 2.38 -21.55
C GLU A 270 6.45 2.45 -20.13
N THR A 271 6.57 1.37 -19.34
CA THR A 271 5.99 1.26 -18.01
C THR A 271 7.04 1.12 -16.91
N ILE A 272 6.66 1.42 -15.68
CA ILE A 272 7.46 1.22 -14.48
C ILE A 272 6.68 0.34 -13.50
N PRO A 273 7.23 -0.77 -13.00
CA PRO A 273 6.54 -1.64 -12.05
C PRO A 273 6.26 -0.90 -10.73
N VAL A 274 5.11 -1.20 -10.13
CA VAL A 274 4.72 -0.67 -8.82
C VAL A 274 4.59 -1.84 -7.85
N LEU A 275 5.40 -1.87 -6.80
CA LEU A 275 5.39 -2.93 -5.79
C LEU A 275 4.98 -2.40 -4.43
N SER A 276 4.39 -3.24 -3.63
CA SER A 276 4.30 -2.96 -2.20
C SER A 276 5.66 -3.13 -1.53
N ILE A 277 5.90 -2.41 -0.44
CA ILE A 277 7.12 -2.57 0.36
C ILE A 277 7.29 -4.03 0.86
N THR A 278 6.20 -4.72 1.13
CA THR A 278 6.23 -6.11 1.54
C THR A 278 6.59 -7.06 0.38
N GLU A 279 6.23 -6.75 -0.85
CA GLU A 279 6.68 -7.51 -2.03
C GLU A 279 8.19 -7.36 -2.24
N LEU A 280 8.71 -6.13 -2.12
CA LEU A 280 10.15 -5.87 -2.17
C LEU A 280 10.90 -6.68 -1.09
N LEU A 281 10.43 -6.62 0.16
CA LEU A 281 10.99 -7.38 1.28
C LEU A 281 10.88 -8.89 1.05
N ALA A 282 9.73 -9.38 0.61
CA ALA A 282 9.52 -10.82 0.38
C ALA A 282 10.50 -11.39 -0.65
N VAL A 283 10.75 -10.66 -1.74
CA VAL A 283 11.76 -11.03 -2.74
C VAL A 283 13.16 -11.08 -2.11
N ALA A 284 13.53 -10.05 -1.35
CA ALA A 284 14.82 -9.98 -0.68
C ALA A 284 14.97 -11.07 0.41
N MET A 285 13.89 -11.50 1.04
CA MET A 285 13.82 -12.62 1.99
C MET A 285 13.74 -13.99 1.31
N GLY A 286 13.87 -14.07 -0.02
CA GLY A 286 13.99 -15.32 -0.74
C GLY A 286 12.69 -15.87 -1.34
N ALA A 287 11.56 -15.17 -1.26
CA ALA A 287 10.35 -15.61 -1.95
C ALA A 287 10.52 -15.54 -3.48
N GLY A 288 10.07 -16.59 -4.19
CA GLY A 288 10.07 -16.60 -5.65
C GLY A 288 8.95 -15.78 -6.25
N GLY A 289 9.16 -15.24 -7.44
CA GLY A 289 8.19 -14.39 -8.15
C GLY A 289 6.85 -15.06 -8.41
N ARG A 290 6.86 -16.35 -8.78
CA ARG A 290 5.63 -17.14 -8.96
C ARG A 290 4.85 -17.32 -7.66
N ARG A 291 5.55 -17.56 -6.54
CA ARG A 291 4.92 -17.69 -5.22
C ARG A 291 4.23 -16.38 -4.80
N LEU A 292 4.80 -15.24 -5.18
CA LEU A 292 4.24 -13.93 -4.92
C LEU A 292 3.26 -13.47 -5.99
N ALA A 293 3.10 -14.21 -7.10
CA ALA A 293 2.24 -13.85 -8.23
C ALA A 293 2.57 -12.45 -8.83
N LEU A 294 3.84 -12.08 -8.90
CA LEU A 294 4.27 -10.74 -9.37
C LEU A 294 3.94 -10.49 -10.85
N ASP A 295 3.80 -11.54 -11.66
CA ASP A 295 3.40 -11.42 -13.07
C ASP A 295 1.88 -11.21 -13.25
N ALA A 296 1.10 -11.33 -12.16
CA ALA A 296 -0.33 -11.03 -12.14
C ALA A 296 -0.61 -9.53 -11.96
N HIS A 297 0.39 -8.69 -11.72
CA HIS A 297 0.27 -7.24 -11.72
C HIS A 297 -0.20 -6.72 -13.09
N TYR A 298 -0.85 -5.57 -13.11
CA TYR A 298 -1.19 -4.89 -14.38
C TYR A 298 0.07 -4.50 -15.15
N VAL A 299 1.10 -4.05 -14.44
CA VAL A 299 2.47 -3.88 -14.95
C VAL A 299 3.31 -5.01 -14.37
N PRO A 300 3.68 -6.05 -15.16
CA PRO A 300 4.41 -7.20 -14.66
C PRO A 300 5.73 -6.81 -14.00
N ALA A 301 5.92 -7.21 -12.74
CA ALA A 301 7.09 -6.84 -11.96
C ALA A 301 8.14 -7.95 -11.86
N GLY A 302 7.79 -9.20 -12.18
CA GLY A 302 8.66 -10.37 -11.99
C GLY A 302 10.01 -10.23 -12.68
N ARG A 303 10.01 -9.83 -13.96
CA ARG A 303 11.26 -9.67 -14.73
C ARG A 303 12.15 -8.55 -14.17
N ALA A 304 11.58 -7.39 -13.88
CA ALA A 304 12.34 -6.27 -13.34
C ALA A 304 13.00 -6.62 -12.00
N MET A 305 12.29 -7.38 -11.15
CA MET A 305 12.84 -7.86 -9.89
C MET A 305 13.95 -8.92 -10.10
N ALA A 306 13.77 -9.85 -11.04
CA ALA A 306 14.80 -10.83 -11.39
C ALA A 306 16.08 -10.14 -11.89
N ASP A 307 15.95 -9.17 -12.79
CA ASP A 307 17.09 -8.44 -13.37
C ASP A 307 17.86 -7.61 -12.34
N ALA A 308 17.20 -7.16 -11.28
CA ALA A 308 17.80 -6.40 -10.19
C ALA A 308 18.48 -7.27 -9.11
N LEU A 309 18.30 -8.61 -9.11
CA LEU A 309 18.96 -9.48 -8.16
C LEU A 309 20.44 -9.70 -8.50
N LYS A 310 21.25 -9.91 -7.47
CA LYS A 310 22.68 -10.24 -7.63
C LYS A 310 22.85 -11.68 -8.08
N GLY A 311 23.55 -11.87 -9.23
CA GLY A 311 24.00 -13.17 -9.68
C GLY A 311 22.94 -14.03 -10.38
N ASP A 312 23.41 -14.92 -11.28
CA ASP A 312 22.54 -15.75 -12.10
C ASP A 312 21.76 -16.81 -11.29
N ALA A 313 22.41 -17.39 -10.27
CA ALA A 313 21.76 -18.34 -9.38
C ALA A 313 20.58 -17.75 -8.59
N GLU A 314 20.65 -16.49 -8.18
CA GLU A 314 19.56 -15.80 -7.50
C GLU A 314 18.39 -15.50 -8.44
N ARG A 315 18.72 -15.16 -9.71
CA ARG A 315 17.73 -14.95 -10.79
C ARG A 315 16.98 -16.23 -11.12
N GLU A 316 17.72 -17.34 -11.33
CA GLU A 316 17.12 -18.66 -11.62
C GLU A 316 16.23 -19.15 -10.48
N ALA A 317 16.64 -18.97 -9.24
CA ALA A 317 15.86 -19.34 -8.06
C ALA A 317 14.63 -18.44 -7.84
N PHE A 318 14.58 -17.26 -8.48
CA PHE A 318 13.45 -16.33 -8.37
C PHE A 318 12.37 -16.61 -9.41
N ILE A 319 12.72 -16.99 -10.65
CA ILE A 319 11.80 -17.29 -11.75
C ILE A 319 11.08 -18.64 -11.50
#